data_253ead7ff64e5e40726a89c64a1428a9
#
_entry.id   253ead7ff64e5e40726a89c64a1428a9
#
_cell.length_a   1.000
_cell.length_b   1.000
_cell.length_c   1.000
_cell.angle_alpha   90.00
_cell.angle_beta   90.00
_cell.angle_gamma   90.00
#
_symmetry.space_group_name_H-M   'P 1'
#
loop_
_entity.id
_entity.type
_entity.pdbx_description
1 polymer ?
#
loop_
_entity_poly.entity_id
_entity_poly.type
_entity_poly.pdbx_seq_one_letter_code
_entity_poly.pdbx_strand_id
1 'polypeptide(L)'
;IGKVLCASDVVRHISFTGSTEVGRILMAQSAPTVKKLSLELGGNAPFIVFDDADVDSAVEGAFASKYRNAGQTCVCTNRFYVQAGVYEQFVEKFAAKVRTAKVGNGFEEGVNQGPLIEEAALEKVQRHVDDATAKGGRVLVGGKRLTAMGSGQFFEPTVVADASADMLCAREETFGPFAPVFKFTTEQEAIDAANATEFGLASYFY
;
A
#
# COMPACT_ATOMS: atom_id res chain seq x y z
N ILE A 1 11.79 -17.12 18.48
CA ILE A 1 12.30 -18.08 17.47
C ILE A 1 13.45 -17.42 16.69
N GLY A 2 13.27 -16.24 16.05
CA GLY A 2 14.28 -15.59 15.21
C GLY A 2 15.65 -15.43 15.87
N LYS A 3 15.69 -14.92 17.11
CA LYS A 3 16.94 -14.76 17.88
C LYS A 3 17.73 -16.07 18.05
N VAL A 4 17.03 -17.19 18.27
CA VAL A 4 17.68 -18.52 18.43
C VAL A 4 18.30 -18.96 17.10
N LEU A 5 17.61 -18.78 15.99
CA LEU A 5 18.12 -19.10 14.66
C LEU A 5 19.32 -18.21 14.28
N CYS A 6 19.26 -16.92 14.60
CA CYS A 6 20.37 -16.00 14.38
C CYS A 6 21.64 -16.37 15.18
N ALA A 7 21.48 -16.86 16.42
CA ALA A 7 22.59 -17.22 17.28
C ALA A 7 23.18 -18.63 17.02
N SER A 8 22.47 -19.50 16.29
CA SER A 8 22.88 -20.90 16.06
C SER A 8 24.05 -21.02 15.10
N ASP A 9 25.11 -21.71 15.46
CA ASP A 9 26.26 -22.00 14.57
C ASP A 9 25.93 -23.02 13.47
N VAL A 10 24.85 -23.78 13.62
CA VAL A 10 24.38 -24.77 12.64
C VAL A 10 23.62 -24.09 11.48
N VAL A 11 22.83 -23.06 11.79
CA VAL A 11 22.08 -22.30 10.78
C VAL A 11 23.04 -21.38 10.04
N ARG A 12 23.15 -21.54 8.72
CA ARG A 12 24.07 -20.76 7.86
C ARG A 12 23.36 -19.69 7.04
N HIS A 13 22.07 -19.84 6.82
CA HIS A 13 21.27 -18.92 6.01
C HIS A 13 19.88 -18.73 6.66
N ILE A 14 19.43 -17.50 6.71
CA ILE A 14 18.07 -17.13 7.14
C ILE A 14 17.37 -16.45 5.96
N SER A 15 16.20 -16.97 5.62
CA SER A 15 15.25 -16.31 4.71
C SER A 15 14.07 -15.77 5.53
N PHE A 16 13.69 -14.53 5.29
CA PHE A 16 12.63 -13.86 6.03
C PHE A 16 11.82 -12.95 5.10
N THR A 17 10.50 -13.01 5.23
CA THR A 17 9.57 -12.04 4.62
C THR A 17 8.78 -11.37 5.74
N GLY A 18 8.77 -10.04 5.79
CA GLY A 18 8.04 -9.28 6.80
C GLY A 18 8.44 -7.81 6.82
N SER A 19 8.27 -7.15 7.98
CA SER A 19 8.56 -5.71 8.08
C SER A 19 10.05 -5.39 7.99
N THR A 20 10.37 -4.21 7.45
CA THR A 20 11.75 -3.69 7.36
C THR A 20 12.39 -3.58 8.74
N GLU A 21 11.62 -3.23 9.78
CA GLU A 21 12.09 -3.16 11.15
C GLU A 21 12.60 -4.51 11.66
N VAL A 22 11.82 -5.57 11.47
CA VAL A 22 12.24 -6.93 11.84
C VAL A 22 13.43 -7.40 11.01
N GLY A 23 13.48 -7.05 9.72
CA GLY A 23 14.62 -7.32 8.86
C GLY A 23 15.92 -6.72 9.42
N ARG A 24 15.90 -5.45 9.85
CA ARG A 24 17.04 -4.77 10.50
C ARG A 24 17.48 -5.50 11.79
N ILE A 25 16.53 -5.97 12.61
CA ILE A 25 16.81 -6.75 13.81
C ILE A 25 17.51 -8.07 13.46
N LEU A 26 17.02 -8.79 12.45
CA LEU A 26 17.62 -10.06 12.02
C LEU A 26 19.03 -9.86 11.45
N MET A 27 19.27 -8.79 10.70
CA MET A 27 20.60 -8.41 10.22
C MET A 27 21.57 -8.21 11.39
N ALA A 28 21.19 -7.40 12.37
CA ALA A 28 22.02 -7.13 13.55
C ALA A 28 22.29 -8.40 14.36
N GLN A 29 21.29 -9.26 14.57
CA GLN A 29 21.44 -10.50 15.34
C GLN A 29 22.25 -11.57 14.59
N SER A 30 22.30 -11.53 13.26
CA SER A 30 23.05 -12.49 12.43
C SER A 30 24.50 -12.08 12.19
N ALA A 31 24.86 -10.82 12.44
CA ALA A 31 26.19 -10.30 12.20
C ALA A 31 27.32 -11.06 12.91
N PRO A 32 27.21 -11.45 14.20
CA PRO A 32 28.26 -12.18 14.90
C PRO A 32 28.63 -13.53 14.27
N THR A 33 27.70 -14.18 13.58
CA THR A 33 27.90 -15.49 12.93
C THR A 33 28.03 -15.39 11.43
N VAL A 34 28.04 -14.17 10.86
CA VAL A 34 28.19 -13.88 9.43
C VAL A 34 27.28 -14.73 8.55
N LYS A 35 25.99 -14.85 8.91
CA LYS A 35 25.00 -15.63 8.14
C LYS A 35 24.66 -14.97 6.81
N LYS A 36 24.35 -15.77 5.81
CA LYS A 36 23.63 -15.29 4.62
C LYS A 36 22.21 -14.92 5.02
N LEU A 37 21.71 -13.81 4.45
CA LEU A 37 20.35 -13.35 4.62
C LEU A 37 19.67 -13.13 3.27
N SER A 38 18.44 -13.64 3.13
CA SER A 38 17.52 -13.31 2.05
C SER A 38 16.32 -12.64 2.68
N LEU A 39 16.17 -11.34 2.43
CA LEU A 39 15.17 -10.50 3.10
C LEU A 39 14.22 -9.91 2.06
N GLU A 40 12.93 -10.27 2.17
CA GLU A 40 11.82 -9.65 1.47
C GLU A 40 11.06 -8.78 2.47
N LEU A 41 11.13 -7.49 2.30
CA LEU A 41 10.70 -6.52 3.31
C LEU A 41 9.54 -5.65 2.80
N GLY A 42 9.24 -4.57 3.50
CA GLY A 42 8.19 -3.62 3.12
C GLY A 42 8.47 -2.90 1.81
N GLY A 43 7.43 -2.30 1.26
CA GLY A 43 7.48 -1.48 0.06
C GLY A 43 6.63 -0.22 0.19
N ASN A 44 6.82 0.72 -0.72
CA ASN A 44 6.00 1.93 -0.82
C ASN A 44 5.81 2.30 -2.30
N ALA A 45 5.33 1.34 -3.07
CA ALA A 45 5.30 1.39 -4.53
C ALA A 45 4.59 2.63 -5.08
N PRO A 46 5.24 3.42 -5.95
CA PRO A 46 4.58 4.44 -6.74
C PRO A 46 3.85 3.81 -7.94
N PHE A 47 2.70 4.38 -8.28
CA PHE A 47 1.95 4.13 -9.49
C PHE A 47 1.78 5.47 -10.20
N ILE A 48 2.40 5.63 -11.36
CA ILE A 48 2.50 6.92 -12.05
C ILE A 48 1.63 6.87 -13.31
N VAL A 49 0.79 7.88 -13.52
CA VAL A 49 -0.06 8.02 -14.70
C VAL A 49 0.25 9.35 -15.39
N PHE A 50 0.78 9.28 -16.59
CA PHE A 50 1.08 10.45 -17.42
C PHE A 50 -0.12 10.87 -18.27
N ASP A 51 -0.06 12.09 -18.84
CA ASP A 51 -1.17 12.69 -19.62
C ASP A 51 -1.50 11.92 -20.90
N ASP A 52 -0.55 11.17 -21.46
CA ASP A 52 -0.70 10.37 -22.68
C ASP A 52 -1.13 8.90 -22.38
N ALA A 53 -1.37 8.56 -21.11
CA ALA A 53 -1.81 7.24 -20.72
C ALA A 53 -3.22 6.89 -21.20
N ASP A 54 -3.46 5.62 -21.50
CA ASP A 54 -4.82 5.09 -21.53
C ASP A 54 -5.37 5.02 -20.09
N VAL A 55 -6.21 5.99 -19.73
CA VAL A 55 -6.76 6.14 -18.39
C VAL A 55 -7.60 4.94 -17.97
N ASP A 56 -8.31 4.29 -18.90
CA ASP A 56 -9.12 3.11 -18.57
C ASP A 56 -8.23 1.91 -18.21
N SER A 57 -7.18 1.67 -18.99
CA SER A 57 -6.17 0.66 -18.66
C SER A 57 -5.44 0.98 -17.34
N ALA A 58 -5.11 2.25 -17.10
CA ALA A 58 -4.47 2.68 -15.85
C ALA A 58 -5.36 2.44 -14.64
N VAL A 59 -6.68 2.69 -14.74
CA VAL A 59 -7.64 2.43 -13.66
C VAL A 59 -7.76 0.93 -13.34
N GLU A 60 -7.82 0.08 -14.35
CA GLU A 60 -7.83 -1.38 -14.14
C GLU A 60 -6.52 -1.84 -13.47
N GLY A 61 -5.37 -1.37 -13.92
CA GLY A 61 -4.08 -1.66 -13.31
C GLY A 61 -3.97 -1.12 -11.87
N ALA A 62 -4.47 0.08 -11.61
CA ALA A 62 -4.52 0.68 -10.29
C ALA A 62 -5.34 -0.15 -9.31
N PHE A 63 -6.54 -0.57 -9.74
CA PHE A 63 -7.40 -1.44 -8.93
C PHE A 63 -6.73 -2.79 -8.64
N ALA A 64 -6.19 -3.45 -9.65
CA ALA A 64 -5.53 -4.73 -9.52
C ALA A 64 -4.27 -4.66 -8.64
N SER A 65 -3.44 -3.62 -8.79
CA SER A 65 -2.21 -3.47 -8.00
C SER A 65 -2.47 -3.08 -6.55
N LYS A 66 -3.56 -2.34 -6.27
CA LYS A 66 -3.85 -1.84 -4.92
C LYS A 66 -4.70 -2.79 -4.08
N TYR A 67 -5.78 -3.32 -4.66
CA TYR A 67 -6.79 -4.03 -3.87
C TYR A 67 -6.63 -5.55 -3.87
N ARG A 68 -5.60 -6.09 -4.52
CA ARG A 68 -5.21 -7.47 -4.34
C ARG A 68 -4.92 -7.75 -2.87
N ASN A 69 -5.52 -8.81 -2.32
CA ASN A 69 -5.40 -9.18 -0.91
C ASN A 69 -5.71 -8.03 0.08
N ALA A 70 -6.70 -7.19 -0.26
CA ALA A 70 -7.06 -5.99 0.49
C ALA A 70 -5.87 -5.03 0.74
N GLY A 71 -4.94 -4.94 -0.21
CA GLY A 71 -3.74 -4.09 -0.11
C GLY A 71 -2.63 -4.63 0.79
N GLN A 72 -2.74 -5.87 1.28
CA GLN A 72 -1.79 -6.49 2.20
C GLN A 72 -0.70 -7.28 1.45
N THR A 73 0.00 -6.63 0.53
CA THR A 73 1.18 -7.17 -0.16
C THR A 73 2.25 -6.10 -0.32
N CYS A 74 3.52 -6.49 -0.21
CA CYS A 74 4.68 -5.58 -0.29
C CYS A 74 4.84 -4.89 -1.64
N VAL A 75 4.27 -5.46 -2.71
CA VAL A 75 4.26 -4.88 -4.06
C VAL A 75 2.98 -4.10 -4.37
N CYS A 76 2.01 -4.00 -3.45
CA CYS A 76 0.82 -3.17 -3.68
C CYS A 76 1.19 -1.71 -3.83
N THR A 77 0.52 -1.02 -4.75
CA THR A 77 0.63 0.43 -4.87
C THR A 77 0.24 1.10 -3.54
N ASN A 78 1.09 1.98 -3.04
CA ASN A 78 0.80 2.83 -1.89
C ASN A 78 0.63 4.31 -2.25
N ARG A 79 1.23 4.75 -3.36
CA ARG A 79 1.24 6.16 -3.77
C ARG A 79 0.87 6.27 -5.24
N PHE A 80 -0.32 6.81 -5.53
CA PHE A 80 -0.78 7.05 -6.90
C PHE A 80 -0.42 8.48 -7.30
N TYR A 81 0.49 8.65 -8.23
CA TYR A 81 0.87 9.94 -8.82
C TYR A 81 0.21 10.08 -10.18
N VAL A 82 -0.62 11.11 -10.37
CA VAL A 82 -1.39 11.31 -11.60
C VAL A 82 -1.12 12.70 -12.15
N GLN A 83 -0.74 12.79 -13.42
CA GLN A 83 -0.45 14.04 -14.07
C GLN A 83 -1.71 14.91 -14.22
N ALA A 84 -1.54 16.22 -14.14
CA ALA A 84 -2.62 17.18 -13.98
C ALA A 84 -3.67 17.10 -15.10
N GLY A 85 -3.27 16.81 -16.35
CA GLY A 85 -4.18 16.74 -17.49
C GLY A 85 -5.22 15.63 -17.43
N VAL A 86 -4.86 14.49 -16.80
CA VAL A 86 -5.76 13.32 -16.67
C VAL A 86 -6.23 13.08 -15.22
N TYR A 87 -5.81 13.92 -14.27
CA TYR A 87 -6.06 13.71 -12.85
C TYR A 87 -7.55 13.54 -12.51
N GLU A 88 -8.40 14.48 -12.90
CA GLU A 88 -9.82 14.44 -12.53
C GLU A 88 -10.51 13.23 -13.17
N GLN A 89 -10.19 12.93 -14.43
CA GLN A 89 -10.72 11.76 -15.14
C GLN A 89 -10.30 10.44 -14.45
N PHE A 90 -9.02 10.32 -14.11
CA PHE A 90 -8.50 9.13 -13.42
C PHE A 90 -9.17 8.96 -12.05
N VAL A 91 -9.22 10.01 -11.24
CA VAL A 91 -9.78 9.98 -9.88
C VAL A 91 -11.26 9.60 -9.91
N GLU A 92 -12.05 10.15 -10.82
CA GLU A 92 -13.48 9.81 -10.98
C GLU A 92 -13.67 8.34 -11.36
N LYS A 93 -12.97 7.89 -12.41
CA LYS A 93 -13.06 6.51 -12.90
C LYS A 93 -12.53 5.50 -11.86
N PHE A 94 -11.44 5.82 -11.20
CA PHE A 94 -10.87 4.96 -10.16
C PHE A 94 -11.80 4.83 -8.96
N ALA A 95 -12.38 5.94 -8.49
CA ALA A 95 -13.39 5.91 -7.44
C ALA A 95 -14.63 5.10 -7.85
N ALA A 96 -15.10 5.25 -9.09
CA ALA A 96 -16.21 4.45 -9.63
C ALA A 96 -15.89 2.95 -9.64
N LYS A 97 -14.68 2.58 -10.08
CA LYS A 97 -14.20 1.19 -10.07
C LYS A 97 -14.12 0.63 -8.65
N VAL A 98 -13.58 1.38 -7.71
CA VAL A 98 -13.43 0.93 -6.32
C VAL A 98 -14.78 0.73 -5.63
N ARG A 99 -15.82 1.50 -5.97
CA ARG A 99 -17.20 1.27 -5.48
C ARG A 99 -17.78 -0.09 -5.89
N THR A 100 -17.26 -0.73 -6.92
CA THR A 100 -17.70 -2.07 -7.33
C THR A 100 -17.09 -3.20 -6.48
N ALA A 101 -16.12 -2.88 -5.63
CA ALA A 101 -15.49 -3.87 -4.77
C ALA A 101 -16.50 -4.41 -3.74
N LYS A 102 -16.59 -5.74 -3.66
CA LYS A 102 -17.46 -6.41 -2.69
C LYS A 102 -16.62 -6.93 -1.53
N VAL A 103 -16.85 -6.33 -0.36
CA VAL A 103 -16.21 -6.75 0.89
C VAL A 103 -17.01 -7.88 1.53
N GLY A 104 -16.34 -8.90 2.03
CA GLY A 104 -17.05 -10.00 2.70
C GLY A 104 -16.21 -11.24 2.89
N ASN A 105 -16.89 -12.36 3.14
CA ASN A 105 -16.27 -13.67 3.25
C ASN A 105 -15.86 -14.14 1.85
N GLY A 106 -14.58 -14.50 1.67
CA GLY A 106 -14.03 -14.93 0.38
C GLY A 106 -14.62 -16.22 -0.20
N PHE A 107 -15.45 -16.96 0.54
CA PHE A 107 -16.22 -18.09 0.03
C PHE A 107 -17.56 -17.66 -0.63
N GLU A 108 -17.96 -16.41 -0.51
CA GLU A 108 -19.16 -15.89 -1.14
C GLU A 108 -18.87 -15.41 -2.57
N GLU A 109 -19.82 -15.65 -3.47
CA GLU A 109 -19.67 -15.29 -4.87
C GLU A 109 -19.50 -13.77 -5.07
N GLY A 110 -18.53 -13.39 -5.87
CA GLY A 110 -18.21 -12.00 -6.23
C GLY A 110 -17.48 -11.21 -5.15
N VAL A 111 -17.22 -11.76 -3.97
CA VAL A 111 -16.39 -11.12 -2.95
C VAL A 111 -14.95 -11.08 -3.44
N ASN A 112 -14.34 -9.88 -3.40
CA ASN A 112 -12.96 -9.63 -3.82
C ASN A 112 -12.14 -8.85 -2.79
N GLN A 113 -12.75 -8.48 -1.65
CA GLN A 113 -12.07 -7.83 -0.53
C GLN A 113 -12.35 -8.60 0.77
N GLY A 114 -11.32 -9.22 1.30
CA GLY A 114 -11.36 -9.95 2.56
C GLY A 114 -11.03 -9.07 3.77
N PRO A 115 -10.91 -9.68 4.97
CA PRO A 115 -10.52 -8.98 6.19
C PRO A 115 -9.02 -8.61 6.18
N LEU A 116 -8.65 -7.65 7.03
CA LEU A 116 -7.26 -7.42 7.40
C LEU A 116 -6.83 -8.46 8.43
N ILE A 117 -5.50 -8.67 8.52
CA ILE A 117 -4.93 -9.77 9.30
C ILE A 117 -5.15 -9.60 10.81
N GLU A 118 -5.14 -8.37 11.31
CA GLU A 118 -5.19 -8.08 12.74
C GLU A 118 -5.69 -6.65 13.04
N GLU A 119 -6.01 -6.39 14.29
CA GLU A 119 -6.50 -5.08 14.77
C GLU A 119 -5.50 -3.94 14.48
N ALA A 120 -4.21 -4.17 14.71
CA ALA A 120 -3.17 -3.17 14.44
C ALA A 120 -3.13 -2.71 12.97
N ALA A 121 -3.48 -3.60 12.02
CA ALA A 121 -3.60 -3.24 10.61
C ALA A 121 -4.79 -2.29 10.36
N LEU A 122 -5.93 -2.54 11.00
CA LEU A 122 -7.10 -1.66 10.94
C LEU A 122 -6.82 -0.29 11.53
N GLU A 123 -6.17 -0.24 12.69
CA GLU A 123 -5.75 1.01 13.35
C GLU A 123 -4.81 1.82 12.45
N LYS A 124 -3.87 1.16 11.78
CA LYS A 124 -2.94 1.80 10.87
C LYS A 124 -3.66 2.42 9.67
N VAL A 125 -4.57 1.67 9.03
CA VAL A 125 -5.37 2.18 7.90
C VAL A 125 -6.22 3.37 8.35
N GLN A 126 -6.90 3.27 9.51
CA GLN A 126 -7.71 4.36 10.04
C GLN A 126 -6.86 5.61 10.31
N ARG A 127 -5.68 5.44 10.93
CA ARG A 127 -4.73 6.54 11.17
C ARG A 127 -4.32 7.25 9.87
N HIS A 128 -4.10 6.51 8.78
CA HIS A 128 -3.77 7.09 7.48
C HIS A 128 -4.95 7.84 6.86
N VAL A 129 -6.18 7.33 7.02
CA VAL A 129 -7.41 8.04 6.59
C VAL A 129 -7.59 9.34 7.38
N ASP A 130 -7.45 9.27 8.70
CA ASP A 130 -7.63 10.42 9.58
C ASP A 130 -6.58 11.52 9.32
N ASP A 131 -5.30 11.13 9.19
CA ASP A 131 -4.20 12.05 8.85
C ASP A 131 -4.43 12.70 7.49
N ALA A 132 -4.77 11.92 6.47
CA ALA A 132 -5.01 12.45 5.13
C ALA A 132 -6.19 13.43 5.11
N THR A 133 -7.28 13.10 5.81
CA THR A 133 -8.45 13.97 5.91
C THR A 133 -8.14 15.26 6.67
N ALA A 134 -7.40 15.18 7.78
CA ALA A 134 -6.99 16.33 8.57
C ALA A 134 -6.08 17.30 7.78
N LYS A 135 -5.35 16.78 6.78
CA LYS A 135 -4.44 17.55 5.91
C LYS A 135 -5.07 17.95 4.57
N GLY A 136 -6.39 17.84 4.43
CA GLY A 136 -7.14 18.32 3.27
C GLY A 136 -7.36 17.29 2.17
N GLY A 137 -6.98 16.03 2.37
CA GLY A 137 -7.32 14.94 1.48
C GLY A 137 -8.83 14.69 1.44
N ARG A 138 -9.35 14.46 0.24
CA ARG A 138 -10.79 14.24 0.00
C ARG A 138 -11.10 12.75 -0.13
N VAL A 139 -11.79 12.17 0.88
CA VAL A 139 -12.27 10.78 0.79
C VAL A 139 -13.39 10.69 -0.23
N LEU A 140 -13.18 9.95 -1.31
CA LEU A 140 -14.14 9.76 -2.40
C LEU A 140 -14.94 8.48 -2.26
N VAL A 141 -14.32 7.45 -1.67
CA VAL A 141 -14.88 6.12 -1.44
C VAL A 141 -14.33 5.58 -0.13
N GLY A 142 -15.14 4.85 0.63
CA GLY A 142 -14.73 4.12 1.81
C GLY A 142 -14.37 5.02 3.01
N GLY A 143 -13.28 4.68 3.66
CA GLY A 143 -12.75 5.42 4.82
C GLY A 143 -13.22 4.90 6.17
N LYS A 144 -13.94 3.79 6.24
CA LYS A 144 -14.54 3.30 7.48
C LYS A 144 -14.25 1.81 7.74
N ARG A 145 -14.16 1.49 9.01
CA ARG A 145 -14.20 0.10 9.48
C ARG A 145 -15.61 -0.47 9.34
N LEU A 146 -15.70 -1.74 8.96
CA LEU A 146 -16.95 -2.49 8.84
C LEU A 146 -17.12 -3.41 10.08
N THR A 147 -17.29 -2.84 11.24
CA THR A 147 -17.31 -3.52 12.55
C THR A 147 -18.43 -4.54 12.71
N ALA A 148 -19.54 -4.40 11.96
CA ALA A 148 -20.66 -5.34 11.98
C ALA A 148 -20.44 -6.60 11.13
N MET A 149 -19.33 -6.71 10.40
CA MET A 149 -19.06 -7.84 9.53
C MET A 149 -18.15 -8.87 10.21
N GLY A 150 -18.58 -10.11 10.30
CA GLY A 150 -17.79 -11.27 10.72
C GLY A 150 -16.96 -11.04 11.98
N SER A 151 -15.62 -11.10 11.86
CA SER A 151 -14.68 -10.84 12.95
C SER A 151 -14.51 -9.35 13.29
N GLY A 152 -15.15 -8.45 12.55
CA GLY A 152 -14.94 -7.00 12.67
C GLY A 152 -13.63 -6.47 12.06
N GLN A 153 -12.86 -7.33 11.40
CA GLN A 153 -11.56 -6.98 10.81
C GLN A 153 -11.65 -6.50 9.35
N PHE A 154 -12.80 -6.01 8.95
CA PHE A 154 -13.03 -5.50 7.61
C PHE A 154 -12.90 -3.98 7.55
N PHE A 155 -12.33 -3.50 6.46
CA PHE A 155 -12.21 -2.07 6.15
C PHE A 155 -12.70 -1.81 4.73
N GLU A 156 -13.37 -0.70 4.51
CA GLU A 156 -13.83 -0.31 3.17
C GLU A 156 -12.65 -0.02 2.25
N PRO A 157 -12.64 -0.53 0.99
CA PRO A 157 -11.73 -0.05 -0.03
C PRO A 157 -11.85 1.47 -0.16
N THR A 158 -10.73 2.16 0.03
CA THR A 158 -10.70 3.61 0.25
C THR A 158 -9.89 4.33 -0.83
N VAL A 159 -10.45 5.40 -1.39
CA VAL A 159 -9.75 6.33 -2.31
C VAL A 159 -9.78 7.71 -1.70
N VAL A 160 -8.60 8.33 -1.59
CA VAL A 160 -8.42 9.70 -1.13
C VAL A 160 -7.76 10.52 -2.23
N ALA A 161 -8.46 11.51 -2.76
CA ALA A 161 -7.92 12.49 -3.69
C ALA A 161 -7.21 13.64 -2.95
N ASP A 162 -6.44 14.41 -3.71
CA ASP A 162 -5.73 15.61 -3.23
C ASP A 162 -4.74 15.29 -2.10
N ALA A 163 -4.09 14.12 -2.19
CA ALA A 163 -3.04 13.75 -1.25
C ALA A 163 -1.80 14.64 -1.41
N SER A 164 -1.10 14.89 -0.30
CA SER A 164 0.08 15.74 -0.23
C SER A 164 1.28 15.04 0.44
N ALA A 165 2.49 15.52 0.17
CA ALA A 165 3.74 14.90 0.62
C ALA A 165 3.96 14.92 2.14
N ASP A 166 3.23 15.73 2.88
CA ASP A 166 3.27 15.81 4.34
C ASP A 166 2.36 14.79 5.04
N MET A 167 1.49 14.10 4.28
CA MET A 167 0.64 13.03 4.81
C MET A 167 1.46 11.79 5.16
N LEU A 168 1.01 11.03 6.17
CA LEU A 168 1.66 9.77 6.59
C LEU A 168 1.77 8.77 5.43
N CYS A 169 0.74 8.65 4.61
CA CYS A 169 0.68 7.74 3.47
C CYS A 169 1.71 8.04 2.36
N ALA A 170 2.31 9.23 2.33
CA ALA A 170 3.40 9.54 1.42
C ALA A 170 4.72 8.85 1.81
N ARG A 171 4.89 8.51 3.09
CA ARG A 171 6.16 8.03 3.67
C ARG A 171 6.07 6.63 4.28
N GLU A 172 4.90 6.25 4.81
CA GLU A 172 4.68 4.96 5.45
C GLU A 172 3.95 4.00 4.51
N GLU A 173 4.40 2.75 4.45
CA GLU A 173 3.65 1.67 3.83
C GLU A 173 2.33 1.48 4.57
N THR A 174 1.18 1.59 3.90
CA THR A 174 -0.13 1.38 4.54
C THR A 174 -0.40 -0.08 4.86
N PHE A 175 -0.09 -0.97 3.91
CA PHE A 175 -0.38 -2.41 3.96
C PHE A 175 -1.87 -2.71 4.21
N GLY A 176 -2.72 -2.00 3.46
CA GLY A 176 -4.17 -2.05 3.59
C GLY A 176 -4.91 -1.42 2.41
N PRO A 177 -6.25 -1.44 2.39
CA PRO A 177 -7.07 -1.03 1.25
C PRO A 177 -7.26 0.49 1.15
N PHE A 178 -6.16 1.24 1.17
CA PHE A 178 -6.13 2.70 1.16
C PHE A 178 -5.29 3.21 -0.02
N ALA A 179 -5.90 4.01 -0.89
CA ALA A 179 -5.32 4.53 -2.13
C ALA A 179 -5.29 6.07 -2.11
N PRO A 180 -4.18 6.71 -1.68
CA PRO A 180 -3.99 8.15 -1.80
C PRO A 180 -3.56 8.52 -3.21
N VAL A 181 -4.20 9.55 -3.80
CA VAL A 181 -3.90 10.04 -5.15
C VAL A 181 -3.30 11.44 -5.07
N PHE A 182 -2.06 11.56 -5.53
CA PHE A 182 -1.27 12.78 -5.59
C PHE A 182 -1.30 13.36 -7.01
N LYS A 183 -1.43 14.67 -7.13
CA LYS A 183 -1.33 15.36 -8.42
C LYS A 183 0.11 15.83 -8.66
N PHE A 184 0.60 15.69 -9.90
CA PHE A 184 1.86 16.29 -10.33
C PHE A 184 1.68 17.00 -11.67
N THR A 185 2.62 17.86 -12.04
CA THR A 185 2.58 18.66 -13.28
C THR A 185 3.67 18.24 -14.25
N THR A 186 4.90 18.07 -13.77
CA THR A 186 6.05 17.76 -14.62
C THR A 186 6.57 16.35 -14.34
N GLU A 187 7.17 15.72 -15.36
CA GLU A 187 7.82 14.41 -15.21
C GLU A 187 8.85 14.39 -14.06
N GLN A 188 9.62 15.48 -13.91
CA GLN A 188 10.63 15.57 -12.84
C GLN A 188 9.98 15.54 -11.45
N GLU A 189 8.83 16.19 -11.25
CA GLU A 189 8.07 16.09 -9.98
C GLU A 189 7.67 14.65 -9.68
N ALA A 190 7.22 13.90 -10.69
CA ALA A 190 6.85 12.49 -10.52
C ALA A 190 8.06 11.62 -10.15
N ILE A 191 9.21 11.83 -10.82
CA ILE A 191 10.46 11.12 -10.55
C ILE A 191 10.95 11.42 -9.12
N ASP A 192 10.98 12.67 -8.73
CA ASP A 192 11.44 13.08 -7.40
C ASP A 192 10.53 12.54 -6.30
N ALA A 193 9.20 12.64 -6.47
CA ALA A 193 8.23 12.12 -5.53
C ALA A 193 8.27 10.59 -5.43
N ALA A 194 8.42 9.88 -6.55
CA ALA A 194 8.52 8.43 -6.57
C ALA A 194 9.75 7.94 -5.79
N ASN A 195 10.88 8.65 -5.91
CA ASN A 195 12.14 8.32 -5.24
C ASN A 195 12.25 8.86 -3.80
N ALA A 196 11.32 9.71 -3.34
CA ALA A 196 11.32 10.25 -1.98
C ALA A 196 10.88 9.22 -0.93
N THR A 197 11.53 8.08 -0.89
CA THR A 197 11.25 6.96 0.01
C THR A 197 12.50 6.13 0.28
N GLU A 198 12.53 5.41 1.41
CA GLU A 198 13.58 4.43 1.70
C GLU A 198 13.34 3.06 1.03
N PHE A 199 12.17 2.85 0.44
CA PHE A 199 11.76 1.59 -0.19
C PHE A 199 12.10 1.58 -1.69
N GLY A 200 12.29 0.38 -2.26
CA GLY A 200 12.67 0.20 -3.67
C GLY A 200 12.28 -1.16 -4.25
N LEU A 201 11.10 -1.69 -3.91
CA LEU A 201 10.70 -3.05 -4.29
C LEU A 201 9.94 -3.09 -5.62
N ALA A 202 8.90 -2.25 -5.79
CA ALA A 202 8.06 -2.24 -6.98
C ALA A 202 7.70 -0.80 -7.41
N SER A 203 7.44 -0.62 -8.69
CA SER A 203 6.91 0.61 -9.28
C SER A 203 6.06 0.27 -10.50
N TYR A 204 5.09 1.13 -10.82
CA TYR A 204 4.18 0.99 -11.96
C TYR A 204 4.06 2.34 -12.67
N PHE A 205 3.88 2.31 -13.99
CA PHE A 205 3.60 3.53 -14.75
C PHE A 205 2.76 3.23 -15.99
N TYR A 206 2.02 4.22 -16.42
CA TYR A 206 1.16 4.26 -17.61
C TYR A 206 1.37 5.55 -18.38
#